data_1a71507e5ccad73f6c9bed7dd9007632
#
_entry.id   1a71507e5ccad73f6c9bed7dd9007632
#
_cell.length_a   1.000
_cell.length_b   1.000
_cell.length_c   1.000
_cell.angle_alpha   90.00
_cell.angle_beta   90.00
_cell.angle_gamma   90.00
#
_symmetry.space_group_name_H-M   'P 1'
#
loop_
_entity.id
_entity.type
_entity.pdbx_description
1 polymer ?
#
loop_
_entity_poly.entity_id
_entity_poly.type
_entity_poly.pdbx_seq_one_letter_code
_entity_poly.pdbx_strand_id
1 'polypeptide(L)'
;DGKFPNLALMKISTYHKLNGDNVDFATIGDYDKLYISKLFKFSELNLNTLITANETIVGGSGYDLSVHLPNEIEICEPDYSIYPMYDFSLQFYSRGCIRNCPFCIVRQKEGNIKSVKPMALNPNGNRIEVLDNNFFANPDWKLAIDDLLSTKQTVNLHGVDVRIINEEQAYWLNKLKHHKQIHI
;
A
#
# COMPACT_ATOMS: atom_id res chain seq x y z
N ASP A 1 -2.37 9.86 9.10
CA ASP A 1 -2.71 8.84 10.08
C ASP A 1 -1.61 7.81 10.37
N GLY A 2 -0.54 7.75 9.71
CA GLY A 2 0.46 6.69 9.91
C GLY A 2 1.88 7.16 9.68
N LYS A 3 2.82 6.30 10.11
CA LYS A 3 4.25 6.48 9.86
C LYS A 3 4.68 5.90 8.50
N PHE A 4 3.75 5.39 7.71
CA PHE A 4 3.99 4.86 6.37
C PHE A 4 3.48 5.82 5.31
N PRO A 5 4.12 5.87 4.13
CA PRO A 5 3.56 6.53 2.96
C PRO A 5 2.18 5.97 2.65
N ASN A 6 1.26 6.83 2.24
CA ASN A 6 -0.09 6.41 1.87
C ASN A 6 -0.16 6.10 0.37
N LEU A 7 -0.29 4.82 0.04
CA LEU A 7 -0.27 4.35 -1.35
C LEU A 7 -1.41 4.96 -2.19
N ALA A 8 -2.60 5.16 -1.61
CA ALA A 8 -3.71 5.79 -2.33
C ALA A 8 -3.37 7.24 -2.72
N LEU A 9 -2.79 8.02 -1.79
CA LEU A 9 -2.36 9.40 -2.08
C LEU A 9 -1.22 9.44 -3.10
N MET A 10 -0.31 8.45 -3.08
CA MET A 10 0.77 8.36 -4.08
C MET A 10 0.21 8.10 -5.49
N LYS A 11 -0.79 7.23 -5.63
CA LYS A 11 -1.47 6.98 -6.91
C LYS A 11 -2.27 8.18 -7.40
N ILE A 12 -2.99 8.87 -6.49
CA ILE A 12 -3.69 10.12 -6.77
C ILE A 12 -2.70 11.18 -7.28
N SER A 13 -1.55 11.31 -6.62
CA SER A 13 -0.50 12.24 -7.05
C SER A 13 -0.03 11.95 -8.48
N THR A 14 0.27 10.69 -8.80
CA THR A 14 0.66 10.30 -10.15
C THR A 14 -0.41 10.66 -11.17
N TYR A 15 -1.67 10.31 -10.89
CA TYR A 15 -2.79 10.62 -11.79
C TYR A 15 -2.88 12.11 -12.10
N HIS A 16 -2.88 12.95 -11.07
CA HIS A 16 -3.00 14.39 -11.24
C HIS A 16 -1.80 15.01 -11.95
N LYS A 17 -0.58 14.59 -11.60
CA LYS A 17 0.64 15.06 -12.28
C LYS A 17 0.66 14.69 -13.76
N LEU A 18 0.18 13.49 -14.13
CA LEU A 18 0.06 13.08 -15.53
C LEU A 18 -0.97 13.93 -16.31
N ASN A 19 -1.96 14.49 -15.63
CA ASN A 19 -2.93 15.42 -16.22
C ASN A 19 -2.47 16.89 -16.21
N GLY A 20 -1.24 17.17 -15.73
CA GLY A 20 -0.67 18.51 -15.69
C GLY A 20 -1.02 19.33 -14.46
N ASP A 21 -1.65 18.72 -13.46
CA ASP A 21 -2.01 19.38 -12.21
C ASP A 21 -0.78 19.55 -11.30
N ASN A 22 -0.79 20.61 -10.50
CA ASN A 22 0.18 20.80 -9.43
C ASN A 22 -0.30 20.08 -8.16
N VAL A 23 0.54 19.19 -7.61
CA VAL A 23 0.18 18.36 -6.46
C VAL A 23 1.15 18.56 -5.32
N ASP A 24 0.61 18.88 -4.13
CA ASP A 24 1.39 19.05 -2.90
C ASP A 24 0.55 18.63 -1.67
N PHE A 25 1.21 18.48 -0.52
CA PHE A 25 0.50 18.35 0.74
C PHE A 25 -0.12 19.68 1.16
N ALA A 26 -1.42 19.67 1.43
CA ALA A 26 -2.14 20.85 1.85
C ALA A 26 -1.63 21.35 3.22
N THR A 27 -1.24 22.61 3.26
CA THR A 27 -0.77 23.30 4.48
C THR A 27 -1.65 24.49 4.82
N ILE A 28 -1.67 25.51 3.96
CA ILE A 28 -2.49 26.72 4.07
C ILE A 28 -2.83 27.17 2.66
N GLY A 29 -4.05 27.66 2.43
CA GLY A 29 -4.48 28.26 1.18
C GLY A 29 -5.69 27.58 0.55
N ASP A 30 -5.94 27.97 -0.71
CA ASP A 30 -7.08 27.54 -1.49
C ASP A 30 -6.64 26.48 -2.49
N TYR A 31 -7.41 25.40 -2.59
CA TYR A 31 -7.14 24.27 -3.47
C TYR A 31 -8.38 23.97 -4.34
N ASP A 32 -8.16 23.51 -5.55
CA ASP A 32 -9.27 23.05 -6.38
C ASP A 32 -9.83 21.74 -5.84
N LYS A 33 -8.95 20.80 -5.46
CA LYS A 33 -9.31 19.50 -4.88
C LYS A 33 -8.46 19.17 -3.67
N LEU A 34 -9.11 18.67 -2.63
CA LEU A 34 -8.46 18.17 -1.42
C LEU A 34 -8.79 16.69 -1.23
N TYR A 35 -7.76 15.85 -1.21
CA TYR A 35 -7.88 14.42 -0.92
C TYR A 35 -7.46 14.12 0.50
N ILE A 36 -8.32 13.44 1.26
CA ILE A 36 -8.08 13.08 2.65
C ILE A 36 -8.15 11.57 2.80
N SER A 37 -7.09 10.95 3.32
CA SER A 37 -7.06 9.53 3.63
C SER A 37 -7.15 9.30 5.14
N LYS A 38 -8.26 8.74 5.58
CA LYS A 38 -8.50 8.32 6.97
C LYS A 38 -8.28 6.81 7.09
N LEU A 39 -7.23 6.37 7.79
CA LEU A 39 -6.89 4.95 7.93
C LEU A 39 -7.57 4.29 9.12
N PHE A 40 -7.75 5.02 10.22
CA PHE A 40 -8.32 4.48 11.46
C PHE A 40 -9.62 5.18 11.83
N LYS A 41 -10.59 4.44 12.36
CA LYS A 41 -11.91 4.98 12.78
C LYS A 41 -11.79 6.03 13.88
N PHE A 42 -10.80 5.85 14.77
CA PHE A 42 -10.56 6.77 15.91
C PHE A 42 -9.79 8.05 15.51
N SER A 43 -9.24 8.13 14.30
CA SER A 43 -8.58 9.35 13.84
C SER A 43 -9.63 10.44 13.57
N GLU A 44 -9.41 11.62 14.10
CA GLU A 44 -10.23 12.78 13.81
C GLU A 44 -9.76 13.45 12.52
N LEU A 45 -10.71 13.97 11.74
CA LEU A 45 -10.43 14.78 10.56
C LEU A 45 -10.26 16.24 10.97
N ASN A 46 -9.18 16.54 11.67
CA ASN A 46 -8.84 17.90 12.06
C ASN A 46 -8.19 18.63 10.88
N LEU A 47 -9.02 19.22 10.03
CA LEU A 47 -8.52 20.10 8.99
C LEU A 47 -8.15 21.46 9.60
N ASN A 48 -7.00 21.98 9.19
CA ASN A 48 -6.64 23.35 9.50
C ASN A 48 -7.71 24.26 8.89
N THR A 49 -8.28 25.17 9.67
CA THR A 49 -9.29 26.14 9.20
C THR A 49 -8.77 27.10 8.12
N LEU A 50 -7.46 27.13 7.92
CA LEU A 50 -6.79 27.93 6.88
C LEU A 50 -6.65 27.18 5.55
N ILE A 51 -7.19 25.95 5.44
CA ILE A 51 -7.25 25.18 4.20
C ILE A 51 -8.68 25.25 3.67
N THR A 52 -8.85 25.77 2.47
CA THR A 52 -10.12 25.74 1.74
C THR A 52 -9.98 24.95 0.44
N ALA A 53 -11.05 24.31 -0.01
CA ALA A 53 -11.06 23.58 -1.26
C ALA A 53 -12.42 23.66 -1.94
N ASN A 54 -12.42 23.73 -3.28
CA ASN A 54 -13.65 23.69 -4.07
C ASN A 54 -14.33 22.32 -3.98
N GLU A 55 -13.53 21.27 -3.93
CA GLU A 55 -13.99 19.89 -3.79
C GLU A 55 -13.13 19.15 -2.72
N THR A 56 -13.80 18.46 -1.79
CA THR A 56 -13.11 17.63 -0.79
C THR A 56 -13.54 16.18 -0.92
N ILE A 57 -12.58 15.29 -1.13
CA ILE A 57 -12.79 13.85 -1.31
C ILE A 57 -12.14 13.11 -0.14
N VAL A 58 -12.95 12.40 0.62
CA VAL A 58 -12.50 11.63 1.79
C VAL A 58 -12.60 10.14 1.50
N GLY A 59 -11.53 9.42 1.79
CA GLY A 59 -11.49 7.96 1.65
C GLY A 59 -10.66 7.27 2.73
N GLY A 60 -10.44 5.99 2.56
CA GLY A 60 -9.64 5.16 3.46
C GLY A 60 -10.45 4.29 4.41
N SER A 61 -9.80 3.25 4.93
CA SER A 61 -10.45 2.17 5.71
C SER A 61 -11.10 2.63 7.01
N GLY A 62 -10.66 3.77 7.56
CA GLY A 62 -11.24 4.37 8.76
C GLY A 62 -12.42 5.31 8.48
N TYR A 63 -12.65 5.64 7.20
CA TYR A 63 -13.77 6.46 6.76
C TYR A 63 -14.93 5.58 6.31
N ASP A 64 -14.77 4.92 5.17
CA ASP A 64 -15.76 4.01 4.59
C ASP A 64 -15.06 2.93 3.74
N LEU A 65 -15.39 1.65 3.99
CA LEU A 65 -14.81 0.52 3.26
C LEU A 65 -15.34 0.39 1.83
N SER A 66 -16.48 1.01 1.51
CA SER A 66 -17.08 1.00 0.17
C SER A 66 -16.45 2.04 -0.77
N VAL A 67 -15.74 3.02 -0.23
CA VAL A 67 -15.06 4.04 -1.04
C VAL A 67 -13.76 3.46 -1.60
N HIS A 68 -13.71 3.35 -2.92
CA HIS A 68 -12.56 2.88 -3.68
C HIS A 68 -12.03 3.99 -4.59
N LEU A 69 -10.76 3.91 -4.94
CA LEU A 69 -10.21 4.77 -5.97
C LEU A 69 -10.87 4.46 -7.32
N PRO A 70 -11.15 5.49 -8.16
CA PRO A 70 -11.48 5.27 -9.56
C PRO A 70 -10.42 4.40 -10.25
N ASN A 71 -10.85 3.60 -11.22
CA ASN A 71 -9.97 2.62 -11.85
C ASN A 71 -8.76 3.28 -12.53
N GLU A 72 -8.94 4.44 -13.14
CA GLU A 72 -7.87 5.24 -13.75
C GLU A 72 -6.80 5.70 -12.75
N ILE A 73 -7.15 5.87 -11.48
CA ILE A 73 -6.20 6.18 -10.39
C ILE A 73 -5.61 4.90 -9.81
N GLU A 74 -6.44 3.85 -9.65
CA GLU A 74 -5.99 2.58 -9.05
C GLU A 74 -4.87 1.92 -9.87
N ILE A 75 -4.86 2.08 -11.19
CA ILE A 75 -3.83 1.53 -12.08
C ILE A 75 -2.55 2.38 -12.14
N CYS A 76 -2.54 3.58 -11.56
CA CYS A 76 -1.34 4.43 -11.53
C CYS A 76 -0.25 3.82 -10.64
N GLU A 77 1.00 4.01 -11.05
CA GLU A 77 2.17 3.69 -10.24
C GLU A 77 2.30 4.66 -9.05
N PRO A 78 2.94 4.24 -7.95
CA PRO A 78 3.11 5.11 -6.79
C PRO A 78 4.09 6.26 -7.05
N ASP A 79 3.69 7.47 -6.71
CA ASP A 79 4.58 8.63 -6.71
C ASP A 79 5.35 8.75 -5.39
N TYR A 80 6.57 8.30 -5.38
CA TYR A 80 7.44 8.40 -4.22
C TYR A 80 7.96 9.82 -3.95
N SER A 81 7.84 10.73 -4.92
CA SER A 81 8.34 12.11 -4.76
C SER A 81 7.60 12.90 -3.69
N ILE A 82 6.34 12.55 -3.38
CA ILE A 82 5.58 13.19 -2.30
C ILE A 82 6.00 12.72 -0.90
N TYR A 83 6.81 11.66 -0.81
CA TYR A 83 7.33 11.12 0.44
C TYR A 83 8.86 10.97 0.42
N PRO A 84 9.63 12.04 0.17
CA PRO A 84 11.08 11.96 -0.09
C PRO A 84 11.90 11.47 1.11
N MET A 85 11.33 11.49 2.32
CA MET A 85 12.01 11.02 3.54
C MET A 85 12.02 9.50 3.68
N TYR A 86 11.30 8.76 2.83
CA TYR A 86 11.24 7.30 2.94
C TYR A 86 12.14 6.64 1.88
N ASP A 87 12.99 5.74 2.34
CA ASP A 87 14.00 5.00 1.56
C ASP A 87 13.56 3.56 1.23
N PHE A 88 12.27 3.32 1.15
CA PHE A 88 11.72 1.99 0.87
C PHE A 88 10.60 2.03 -0.18
N SER A 89 10.35 0.88 -0.78
CA SER A 89 9.25 0.65 -1.69
C SER A 89 8.08 -0.01 -0.97
N LEU A 90 6.85 0.37 -1.33
CA LEU A 90 5.65 -0.36 -0.96
C LEU A 90 5.29 -1.34 -2.07
N GLN A 91 5.03 -2.59 -1.74
CA GLN A 91 4.72 -3.61 -2.73
C GLN A 91 3.56 -4.50 -2.31
N PHE A 92 2.74 -4.85 -3.28
CA PHE A 92 1.76 -5.93 -3.18
C PHE A 92 1.99 -6.91 -4.32
N TYR A 93 2.00 -8.20 -4.00
CA TYR A 93 1.96 -9.30 -4.96
C TYR A 93 0.59 -9.99 -4.95
N SER A 94 -0.17 -9.79 -3.87
CA SER A 94 -1.56 -10.20 -3.78
C SER A 94 -2.41 -9.22 -2.99
N ARG A 95 -3.72 -9.26 -3.24
CA ARG A 95 -4.73 -8.54 -2.48
C ARG A 95 -5.78 -9.54 -1.99
N GLY A 96 -6.41 -9.20 -0.87
CA GLY A 96 -7.39 -10.09 -0.23
C GLY A 96 -6.77 -11.12 0.69
N CYS A 97 -7.56 -12.07 1.14
CA CYS A 97 -7.10 -13.13 2.03
C CYS A 97 -7.95 -14.39 1.88
N ILE A 98 -7.36 -15.58 2.09
CA ILE A 98 -8.06 -16.86 2.16
C ILE A 98 -8.88 -17.00 3.46
N ARG A 99 -8.51 -16.23 4.51
CA ARG A 99 -9.18 -16.27 5.81
C ARG A 99 -10.37 -15.33 5.85
N ASN A 100 -11.32 -15.66 6.71
CA ASN A 100 -12.47 -14.82 7.03
C ASN A 100 -12.55 -14.63 8.57
N CYS A 101 -11.48 -14.04 9.13
CA CYS A 101 -11.41 -13.83 10.57
C CYS A 101 -12.44 -12.78 11.01
N PRO A 102 -13.24 -13.02 12.09
CA PRO A 102 -14.36 -12.15 12.49
C PRO A 102 -13.95 -10.70 12.81
N PHE A 103 -12.70 -10.49 13.22
CA PHE A 103 -12.15 -9.18 13.61
C PHE A 103 -11.40 -8.47 12.46
N CYS A 104 -11.28 -9.11 11.29
CA CYS A 104 -10.43 -8.63 10.20
C CYS A 104 -11.26 -8.03 9.06
N ILE A 105 -10.91 -6.80 8.66
CA ILE A 105 -11.60 -6.08 7.58
C ILE A 105 -11.18 -6.52 6.18
N VAL A 106 -10.08 -7.28 6.05
CA VAL A 106 -9.47 -7.59 4.75
C VAL A 106 -10.46 -8.28 3.81
N ARG A 107 -11.19 -9.28 4.34
CA ARG A 107 -12.17 -10.01 3.53
C ARG A 107 -13.30 -9.12 3.02
N GLN A 108 -13.77 -8.19 3.86
CA GLN A 108 -14.79 -7.22 3.48
C GLN A 108 -14.26 -6.19 2.48
N LYS A 109 -13.02 -5.72 2.67
CA LYS A 109 -12.43 -4.64 1.86
C LYS A 109 -11.88 -5.13 0.52
N GLU A 110 -11.21 -6.28 0.51
CA GLU A 110 -10.41 -6.75 -0.63
C GLU A 110 -10.90 -8.07 -1.22
N GLY A 111 -11.81 -8.76 -0.53
CA GLY A 111 -12.39 -10.02 -0.98
C GLY A 111 -11.46 -11.23 -0.84
N ASN A 112 -11.63 -12.19 -1.74
CA ASN A 112 -10.78 -13.37 -1.85
C ASN A 112 -9.37 -12.98 -2.31
N ILE A 113 -8.39 -13.80 -1.94
CA ILE A 113 -7.03 -13.59 -2.39
C ILE A 113 -6.94 -13.69 -3.92
N LYS A 114 -6.19 -12.79 -4.51
CA LYS A 114 -5.86 -12.75 -5.94
C LYS A 114 -4.47 -12.16 -6.13
N SER A 115 -3.71 -12.70 -7.07
CA SER A 115 -2.44 -12.10 -7.50
C SER A 115 -2.67 -10.73 -8.12
N VAL A 116 -1.71 -9.84 -7.93
CA VAL A 116 -1.69 -8.52 -8.58
C VAL A 116 -0.32 -8.27 -9.18
N LYS A 117 -0.27 -7.44 -10.22
CA LYS A 117 0.99 -7.02 -10.83
C LYS A 117 1.80 -6.18 -9.84
N PRO A 118 3.11 -6.46 -9.68
CA PRO A 118 3.99 -5.61 -8.90
C PRO A 118 4.00 -4.17 -9.39
N MET A 119 4.13 -3.23 -8.47
CA MET A 119 4.22 -1.80 -8.75
C MET A 119 5.68 -1.37 -8.94
N ALA A 120 5.87 -0.18 -9.51
CA ALA A 120 7.19 0.43 -9.60
C ALA A 120 7.80 0.63 -8.20
N LEU A 121 9.10 0.34 -8.09
CA LEU A 121 9.85 0.53 -6.86
C LEU A 121 10.26 1.99 -6.68
N ASN A 122 10.51 2.40 -5.44
CA ASN A 122 11.11 3.68 -5.13
C ASN A 122 12.53 3.74 -5.75
N PRO A 123 12.82 4.69 -6.64
CA PRO A 123 14.13 4.79 -7.26
C PRO A 123 15.27 5.04 -6.25
N ASN A 124 14.93 5.60 -5.07
CA ASN A 124 15.86 5.83 -3.97
C ASN A 124 15.73 4.77 -2.86
N GLY A 125 14.95 3.72 -3.10
CA GLY A 125 14.68 2.68 -2.10
C GLY A 125 15.81 1.68 -1.97
N ASN A 126 16.04 1.23 -0.75
CA ASN A 126 17.02 0.20 -0.42
C ASN A 126 16.38 -1.07 0.16
N ARG A 127 15.06 -1.04 0.41
CA ARG A 127 14.28 -2.18 0.89
C ARG A 127 12.85 -2.16 0.35
N ILE A 128 12.20 -3.31 0.43
CA ILE A 128 10.81 -3.51 -0.02
C ILE A 128 9.96 -3.89 1.19
N GLU A 129 8.92 -3.12 1.45
CA GLU A 129 7.85 -3.42 2.40
C GLU A 129 6.73 -4.15 1.65
N VAL A 130 6.64 -5.46 1.80
CA VAL A 130 5.58 -6.28 1.18
C VAL A 130 4.37 -6.29 2.08
N LEU A 131 3.28 -5.71 1.60
CA LEU A 131 2.07 -5.42 2.36
C LEU A 131 0.96 -6.45 2.15
N ASP A 132 1.27 -7.59 1.53
CA ASP A 132 0.33 -8.69 1.35
C ASP A 132 -0.29 -9.12 2.68
N ASN A 133 -1.59 -9.37 2.67
CA ASN A 133 -2.28 -9.84 3.89
C ASN A 133 -1.97 -11.30 4.23
N ASN A 134 -1.60 -12.09 3.21
CA ASN A 134 -1.19 -13.49 3.35
C ASN A 134 -0.35 -13.91 2.14
N PHE A 135 0.94 -13.64 2.20
CA PHE A 135 1.87 -13.75 1.08
C PHE A 135 1.88 -15.16 0.44
N PHE A 136 2.00 -16.21 1.26
CA PHE A 136 2.08 -17.58 0.75
C PHE A 136 0.74 -18.20 0.33
N ALA A 137 -0.38 -17.51 0.58
CA ALA A 137 -1.67 -17.87 0.01
C ALA A 137 -1.87 -17.30 -1.41
N ASN A 138 -0.98 -16.43 -1.87
CA ASN A 138 -0.96 -15.96 -3.25
C ASN A 138 -0.75 -17.13 -4.21
N PRO A 139 -1.62 -17.36 -5.21
CA PRO A 139 -1.41 -18.43 -6.20
C PRO A 139 -0.06 -18.34 -6.91
N ASP A 140 0.44 -17.13 -7.15
CA ASP A 140 1.68 -16.85 -7.87
C ASP A 140 2.84 -16.49 -6.92
N TRP A 141 2.83 -17.01 -5.69
CA TRP A 141 3.86 -16.69 -4.70
C TRP A 141 5.29 -16.97 -5.17
N LYS A 142 5.50 -17.97 -6.05
CA LYS A 142 6.83 -18.28 -6.61
C LYS A 142 7.33 -17.14 -7.49
N LEU A 143 6.47 -16.59 -8.36
CA LEU A 143 6.80 -15.44 -9.19
C LEU A 143 7.11 -14.22 -8.33
N ALA A 144 6.38 -14.04 -7.23
CA ALA A 144 6.64 -12.98 -6.26
C ALA A 144 8.01 -13.12 -5.58
N ILE A 145 8.40 -14.35 -5.20
CA ILE A 145 9.74 -14.64 -4.65
C ILE A 145 10.83 -14.36 -5.70
N ASP A 146 10.66 -14.81 -6.93
CA ASP A 146 11.63 -14.59 -8.01
C ASP A 146 11.82 -13.09 -8.29
N ASP A 147 10.74 -12.32 -8.32
CA ASP A 147 10.80 -10.87 -8.45
C ASP A 147 11.57 -10.23 -7.28
N LEU A 148 11.23 -10.56 -6.04
CA LEU A 148 11.93 -10.06 -4.84
C LEU A 148 13.42 -10.38 -4.86
N LEU A 149 13.81 -11.60 -5.23
CA LEU A 149 15.22 -12.01 -5.33
C LEU A 149 15.96 -11.22 -6.42
N SER A 150 15.28 -10.89 -7.52
CA SER A 150 15.88 -10.14 -8.63
C SER A 150 16.28 -8.72 -8.25
N THR A 151 15.55 -8.10 -7.31
CA THR A 151 15.79 -6.71 -6.88
C THR A 151 17.07 -6.55 -6.07
N LYS A 152 17.59 -7.62 -5.47
CA LYS A 152 18.74 -7.63 -4.53
C LYS A 152 18.58 -6.70 -3.31
N GLN A 153 17.37 -6.15 -3.09
CA GLN A 153 17.05 -5.32 -1.92
C GLN A 153 16.73 -6.18 -0.71
N THR A 154 16.76 -5.58 0.48
CA THR A 154 16.22 -6.24 1.66
C THR A 154 14.71 -6.21 1.63
N VAL A 155 14.07 -7.24 2.20
CA VAL A 155 12.63 -7.43 2.16
C VAL A 155 12.07 -7.48 3.58
N ASN A 156 10.95 -6.83 3.79
CA ASN A 156 10.14 -6.95 5.00
C ASN A 156 8.76 -7.49 4.62
N LEU A 157 8.42 -8.69 5.08
CA LEU A 157 7.12 -9.32 4.83
C LEU A 157 6.20 -9.07 6.02
N HIS A 158 5.07 -8.40 5.79
CA HIS A 158 4.12 -8.05 6.84
C HIS A 158 3.01 -9.09 7.05
N GLY A 159 2.70 -9.90 6.05
CA GLY A 159 1.62 -10.88 6.09
C GLY A 159 2.10 -12.30 5.82
N VAL A 160 2.58 -13.00 6.84
CA VAL A 160 2.98 -14.40 6.76
C VAL A 160 2.13 -15.24 7.73
N ASP A 161 1.33 -16.17 7.18
CA ASP A 161 0.51 -17.07 7.98
C ASP A 161 1.22 -18.43 8.10
N VAL A 162 1.86 -18.69 9.24
CA VAL A 162 2.62 -19.90 9.50
C VAL A 162 1.81 -21.19 9.34
N ARG A 163 0.48 -21.12 9.49
CA ARG A 163 -0.40 -22.29 9.40
C ARG A 163 -0.51 -22.89 8.00
N ILE A 164 -0.06 -22.15 6.97
CA ILE A 164 -0.10 -22.62 5.58
C ILE A 164 1.28 -22.81 4.96
N ILE A 165 2.34 -22.44 5.67
CA ILE A 165 3.71 -22.56 5.16
C ILE A 165 4.08 -24.04 5.12
N ASN A 166 4.51 -24.51 3.93
CA ASN A 166 5.14 -25.81 3.73
C ASN A 166 6.65 -25.69 3.65
N GLU A 167 7.35 -26.83 3.54
CA GLU A 167 8.81 -26.89 3.50
C GLU A 167 9.40 -26.10 2.31
N GLU A 168 8.76 -26.17 1.13
CA GLU A 168 9.20 -25.44 -0.05
C GLU A 168 9.11 -23.92 0.20
N GLN A 169 7.99 -23.45 0.74
CA GLN A 169 7.77 -22.05 1.05
C GLN A 169 8.74 -21.55 2.13
N ALA A 170 9.00 -22.36 3.16
CA ALA A 170 9.99 -22.06 4.20
C ALA A 170 11.41 -21.95 3.63
N TYR A 171 11.76 -22.86 2.71
CA TYR A 171 13.05 -22.81 2.01
C TYR A 171 13.23 -21.50 1.24
N TRP A 172 12.24 -21.11 0.43
CA TRP A 172 12.31 -19.90 -0.35
C TRP A 172 12.26 -18.63 0.51
N LEU A 173 11.46 -18.64 1.58
CA LEU A 173 11.44 -17.56 2.57
C LEU A 173 12.84 -17.28 3.14
N ASN A 174 13.58 -18.36 3.47
CA ASN A 174 14.94 -18.25 3.99
C ASN A 174 15.97 -17.75 2.96
N LYS A 175 15.67 -17.75 1.68
CA LYS A 175 16.53 -17.20 0.62
C LYS A 175 16.45 -15.69 0.49
N LEU A 176 15.35 -15.09 0.95
CA LEU A 176 15.18 -13.63 0.90
C LEU A 176 16.14 -12.97 1.91
N LYS A 177 16.67 -11.83 1.51
CA LYS A 177 17.48 -10.99 2.42
C LYS A 177 16.55 -10.16 3.30
N HIS A 178 16.23 -10.63 4.48
CA HIS A 178 15.31 -9.95 5.38
C HIS A 178 15.90 -8.67 5.98
N HIS A 179 15.08 -7.62 6.05
CA HIS A 179 15.44 -6.35 6.68
C HIS A 179 15.43 -6.47 8.22
N LYS A 180 14.43 -7.19 8.75
CA LYS A 180 14.22 -7.45 10.18
C LYS A 180 13.70 -8.88 10.37
N GLN A 181 13.33 -9.22 11.62
CA GLN A 181 12.65 -10.47 11.92
C GLN A 181 11.31 -10.55 11.15
N ILE A 182 11.01 -11.75 10.68
CA ILE A 182 9.71 -12.05 10.10
C ILE A 182 8.72 -12.18 11.26
N HIS A 183 7.65 -11.43 11.21
CA HIS A 183 6.52 -11.58 12.13
C HIS A 183 5.57 -12.63 11.55
N ILE A 184 5.38 -13.69 12.34
CA ILE A 184 4.56 -14.84 11.98
C ILE A 184 3.31 -14.86 12.85
#